data_277065d34d017632ab01506f1118294f
#
_entry.id   277065d34d017632ab01506f1118294f
#
_cell.length_a   1.000
_cell.length_b   1.000
_cell.length_c   1.000
_cell.angle_alpha   90.00
_cell.angle_beta   90.00
_cell.angle_gamma   90.00
#
_symmetry.space_group_name_H-M   'P 1'
#
loop_
_entity.id
_entity.type
_entity.pdbx_description
1 polymer ?
#
loop_
_entity_poly.entity_id
_entity_poly.type
_entity_poly.pdbx_seq_one_letter_code
_entity_poly.pdbx_strand_id
1 'polypeptide(L)'
;MFNSENLQEKWQPVLQHPDLPEIADNYKRAVTSVILENQEKALKEDASFLSEAAPANNTASASNWDPILISLVRRAMPNLIAYDICAVQPMTGPTGLIFAMKSRINSAGGDEALFGEADTDFSGAGTHAGTNPAVLNDGSPGAFTSGTGDTTANMEAQGDSANNAFAQMAFTIEKATVTAKTRALKAEYT
;
A
#
# COMPACT_ATOMS: atom_id res chain seq x y z
N MET A 1 -13.45 -2.19 1.81
CA MET A 1 -13.76 -0.76 1.67
C MET A 1 -13.98 -0.22 3.07
N PHE A 2 -13.18 0.73 3.52
CA PHE A 2 -13.31 1.29 4.88
C PHE A 2 -14.58 2.12 4.94
N ASN A 3 -15.34 1.97 6.02
CA ASN A 3 -16.52 2.80 6.29
C ASN A 3 -16.06 4.20 6.74
N SER A 4 -15.33 4.87 5.83
CA SER A 4 -14.60 6.10 6.13
C SER A 4 -15.50 7.36 6.14
N GLU A 5 -16.66 7.30 5.51
CA GLU A 5 -17.56 8.47 5.41
C GLU A 5 -18.09 8.89 6.77
N ASN A 6 -18.65 7.96 7.54
CA ASN A 6 -19.13 8.24 8.90
C ASN A 6 -18.00 8.66 9.86
N LEU A 7 -16.80 8.12 9.66
CA LEU A 7 -15.64 8.49 10.47
C LEU A 7 -15.10 9.87 10.10
N GLN A 8 -15.12 10.23 8.82
CA GLN A 8 -14.75 11.58 8.39
C GLN A 8 -15.72 12.63 8.93
N GLU A 9 -17.02 12.34 8.96
CA GLU A 9 -18.03 13.22 9.55
C GLU A 9 -17.81 13.40 11.05
N LYS A 10 -17.61 12.31 11.80
CA LYS A 10 -17.29 12.36 13.23
C LYS A 10 -16.06 13.21 13.54
N TRP A 11 -14.99 13.03 12.76
CA TRP A 11 -13.71 13.70 12.97
C TRP A 11 -13.55 15.03 12.22
N GLN A 12 -14.59 15.47 11.51
CA GLN A 12 -14.58 16.72 10.75
C GLN A 12 -14.06 17.95 11.53
N PRO A 13 -14.46 18.18 12.79
CA PRO A 13 -13.96 19.32 13.55
C PRO A 13 -12.44 19.31 13.77
N VAL A 14 -11.83 18.12 13.86
CA VAL A 14 -10.39 17.96 14.03
C VAL A 14 -9.66 17.99 12.69
N LEU A 15 -10.26 17.39 11.67
CA LEU A 15 -9.67 17.33 10.31
C LEU A 15 -9.63 18.70 9.63
N GLN A 16 -10.64 19.56 9.89
CA GLN A 16 -10.79 20.88 9.29
C GLN A 16 -10.52 22.01 10.29
N HIS A 17 -9.73 21.77 11.34
CA HIS A 17 -9.42 22.80 12.31
C HIS A 17 -8.62 23.95 11.66
N PRO A 18 -9.01 25.22 11.86
CA PRO A 18 -8.43 26.38 11.17
C PRO A 18 -6.94 26.61 11.46
N ASP A 19 -6.47 26.19 12.64
CA ASP A 19 -5.07 26.34 13.04
C ASP A 19 -4.15 25.25 12.51
N LEU A 20 -4.68 24.30 11.74
CA LEU A 20 -3.91 23.19 11.19
C LEU A 20 -3.92 23.24 9.66
N PRO A 21 -2.83 22.78 9.02
CA PRO A 21 -2.77 22.70 7.56
C PRO A 21 -3.92 21.87 7.00
N GLU A 22 -4.54 22.35 5.94
CA GLU A 22 -5.60 21.61 5.26
C GLU A 22 -5.07 20.33 4.62
N ILE A 23 -5.83 19.23 4.77
CA ILE A 23 -5.54 17.98 4.08
C ILE A 23 -6.31 18.00 2.76
N ALA A 24 -5.63 18.34 1.67
CA ALA A 24 -6.25 18.44 0.35
C ALA A 24 -6.66 17.07 -0.21
N ASP A 25 -5.88 16.02 0.08
CA ASP A 25 -6.11 14.67 -0.42
C ASP A 25 -7.19 13.96 0.40
N ASN A 26 -8.25 13.53 -0.30
CA ASN A 26 -9.36 12.81 0.33
C ASN A 26 -8.96 11.44 0.86
N TYR A 27 -7.99 10.78 0.23
CA TYR A 27 -7.45 9.50 0.70
C TYR A 27 -6.68 9.67 2.02
N LYS A 28 -5.80 10.65 2.11
CA LYS A 28 -5.07 11.00 3.36
C LYS A 28 -6.04 11.37 4.47
N ARG A 29 -7.12 12.06 4.15
CA ARG A 29 -8.19 12.40 5.09
C ARG A 29 -8.90 11.16 5.63
N ALA A 30 -9.25 10.21 4.76
CA ALA A 30 -9.87 8.96 5.14
C ALA A 30 -8.97 8.09 6.04
N VAL A 31 -7.70 7.95 5.67
CA VAL A 31 -6.72 7.21 6.49
C VAL A 31 -6.54 7.86 7.86
N THR A 32 -6.41 9.19 7.91
CA THR A 32 -6.23 9.93 9.17
C THR A 32 -7.44 9.76 10.08
N SER A 33 -8.67 9.78 9.56
CA SER A 33 -9.88 9.58 10.35
C SER A 33 -9.93 8.20 11.01
N VAL A 34 -9.50 7.15 10.31
CA VAL A 34 -9.44 5.78 10.85
C VAL A 34 -8.37 5.68 11.95
N ILE A 35 -7.21 6.31 11.76
CA ILE A 35 -6.15 6.30 12.77
C ILE A 35 -6.59 7.04 14.04
N LEU A 36 -7.26 8.18 13.90
CA LEU A 36 -7.81 8.91 15.04
C LEU A 36 -8.86 8.11 15.80
N GLU A 37 -9.71 7.38 15.10
CA GLU A 37 -10.67 6.46 15.72
C GLU A 37 -10.00 5.32 16.48
N ASN A 38 -8.98 4.71 15.88
CA ASN A 38 -8.21 3.68 16.55
C ASN A 38 -7.50 4.22 17.81
N GLN A 39 -6.99 5.44 17.76
CA GLN A 39 -6.36 6.09 18.91
C GLN A 39 -7.37 6.39 20.01
N GLU A 40 -8.57 6.87 19.65
CA GLU A 40 -9.64 7.09 20.65
C GLU A 40 -10.05 5.79 21.33
N LYS A 41 -10.16 4.69 20.57
CA LYS A 41 -10.47 3.38 21.14
C LYS A 41 -9.39 2.90 22.11
N ALA A 42 -8.12 3.00 21.71
CA ALA A 42 -6.99 2.63 22.58
C ALA A 42 -6.98 3.43 23.89
N LEU A 43 -7.19 4.75 23.81
CA LEU A 43 -7.29 5.61 25.01
C LEU A 43 -8.45 5.22 25.93
N LYS A 44 -9.60 4.83 25.35
CA LYS A 44 -10.74 4.37 26.16
C LYS A 44 -10.47 3.02 26.82
N GLU A 45 -9.79 2.11 26.16
CA GLU A 45 -9.40 0.82 26.71
C GLU A 45 -8.40 1.00 27.87
N ASP A 46 -7.36 1.82 27.68
CA ASP A 46 -6.37 2.13 28.73
C ASP A 46 -7.01 2.83 29.93
N ALA A 47 -7.93 3.77 29.70
CA ALA A 47 -8.64 4.46 30.77
C ALA A 47 -9.53 3.51 31.60
N SER A 48 -10.09 2.47 30.99
CA SER A 48 -10.88 1.48 31.71
C SER A 48 -10.03 0.62 32.67
N PHE A 49 -8.78 0.35 32.32
CA PHE A 49 -7.83 -0.37 33.19
C PHE A 49 -7.37 0.45 34.40
N LEU A 50 -7.25 1.77 34.23
CA LEU A 50 -6.81 2.69 35.28
C LEU A 50 -7.93 3.09 36.25
N SER A 51 -9.20 2.91 35.87
CA SER A 51 -10.34 3.30 36.69
C SER A 51 -10.59 2.38 37.89
N GLU A 52 -10.01 1.20 37.92
CA GLU A 52 -10.19 0.21 38.99
C GLU A 52 -9.32 0.49 40.23
N ALA A 53 -8.33 1.39 40.14
CA ALA A 53 -7.36 1.66 41.24
C ALA A 53 -7.19 3.14 41.62
N ALA A 54 -7.90 4.07 41.02
CA ALA A 54 -7.74 5.49 41.35
C ALA A 54 -8.85 6.00 42.28
N PRO A 55 -8.53 6.69 43.37
CA PRO A 55 -9.54 7.39 44.19
C PRO A 55 -10.23 8.44 43.30
N ALA A 56 -11.56 8.52 43.44
CA ALA A 56 -12.45 9.36 42.66
C ALA A 56 -12.21 10.87 42.84
N ASN A 57 -11.08 11.36 42.35
CA ASN A 57 -10.91 12.78 42.10
C ASN A 57 -11.09 13.03 40.61
N ASN A 58 -12.30 12.84 40.17
CA ASN A 58 -12.68 12.86 38.78
C ASN A 58 -12.97 14.30 38.34
N THR A 59 -12.01 14.93 37.72
CA THR A 59 -12.25 16.15 36.95
C THR A 59 -12.88 15.73 35.63
N ALA A 60 -14.14 15.29 35.78
CA ALA A 60 -15.14 15.06 34.74
C ALA A 60 -14.67 15.14 33.27
N SER A 61 -14.95 14.14 32.48
CA SER A 61 -14.97 14.06 31.00
C SER A 61 -13.72 14.47 30.23
N ALA A 62 -12.72 15.12 30.80
CA ALA A 62 -11.45 15.44 30.14
C ALA A 62 -10.36 14.37 30.34
N SER A 63 -10.56 13.46 31.29
CA SER A 63 -9.55 12.41 31.62
C SER A 63 -9.44 11.31 30.56
N ASN A 64 -10.43 11.19 29.68
CA ASN A 64 -10.46 10.14 28.66
C ASN A 64 -9.97 10.63 27.28
N TRP A 65 -9.55 11.87 27.20
CA TRP A 65 -9.03 12.47 25.97
C TRP A 65 -7.63 13.01 26.22
N ASP A 66 -6.68 12.54 25.44
CA ASP A 66 -5.39 13.22 25.34
C ASP A 66 -5.40 14.14 24.09
N PRO A 67 -5.76 15.42 24.22
CA PRO A 67 -5.83 16.33 23.09
C PRO A 67 -4.46 16.57 22.46
N ILE A 68 -3.39 16.42 23.21
CA ILE A 68 -2.02 16.57 22.71
C ILE A 68 -1.70 15.43 21.76
N LEU A 69 -2.01 14.20 22.14
CA LEU A 69 -1.76 13.02 21.32
C LEU A 69 -2.57 13.06 20.02
N ILE A 70 -3.86 13.44 20.11
CA ILE A 70 -4.73 13.57 18.93
C ILE A 70 -4.21 14.66 17.99
N SER A 71 -3.76 15.79 18.52
CA SER A 71 -3.20 16.87 17.71
C SER A 71 -1.88 16.47 17.05
N LEU A 72 -1.04 15.71 17.73
CA LEU A 72 0.21 15.17 17.17
C LEU A 72 -0.05 14.19 16.03
N VAL A 73 -0.97 13.26 16.22
CA VAL A 73 -1.38 12.30 15.17
C VAL A 73 -1.92 13.06 13.96
N ARG A 74 -2.81 14.04 14.17
CA ARG A 74 -3.38 14.83 13.08
C ARG A 74 -2.33 15.63 12.30
N ARG A 75 -1.27 16.12 12.96
CA ARG A 75 -0.17 16.84 12.29
C ARG A 75 0.81 15.91 11.58
N ALA A 76 1.15 14.79 12.19
CA ALA A 76 2.20 13.89 11.69
C ALA A 76 1.70 13.02 10.54
N MET A 77 0.52 12.42 10.65
CA MET A 77 0.06 11.38 9.72
C MET A 77 -0.07 11.85 8.27
N PRO A 78 -0.65 13.02 7.93
CA PRO A 78 -0.78 13.42 6.52
C PRO A 78 0.54 13.76 5.84
N ASN A 79 1.58 14.03 6.61
CA ASN A 79 2.90 14.48 6.12
C ASN A 79 3.94 13.36 6.04
N LEU A 80 3.53 12.10 6.23
CA LEU A 80 4.44 10.97 6.12
C LEU A 80 4.90 10.78 4.67
N ILE A 81 6.20 10.62 4.47
CA ILE A 81 6.80 10.30 3.17
C ILE A 81 6.27 8.99 2.57
N ALA A 82 5.72 8.13 3.41
CA ALA A 82 5.13 6.87 2.99
C ALA A 82 4.03 7.03 1.93
N TYR A 83 3.28 8.14 1.96
CA TYR A 83 2.24 8.41 0.97
C TYR A 83 2.80 8.74 -0.42
N ASP A 84 4.05 9.18 -0.51
CA ASP A 84 4.68 9.56 -1.76
C ASP A 84 5.38 8.37 -2.45
N ILE A 85 5.78 7.36 -1.67
CA ILE A 85 6.55 6.20 -2.18
C ILE A 85 5.78 4.89 -2.20
N CYS A 86 4.69 4.76 -1.45
CA CYS A 86 3.92 3.52 -1.38
C CYS A 86 2.44 3.79 -1.08
N ALA A 87 1.61 2.78 -1.33
CA ALA A 87 0.23 2.81 -0.89
C ALA A 87 0.16 2.59 0.63
N VAL A 88 -0.53 3.46 1.34
CA VAL A 88 -0.72 3.40 2.79
C VAL A 88 -2.15 2.99 3.10
N GLN A 89 -2.31 1.96 3.94
CA GLN A 89 -3.63 1.52 4.42
C GLN A 89 -3.64 1.52 5.96
N PRO A 90 -4.71 1.98 6.60
CA PRO A 90 -4.82 1.93 8.04
C PRO A 90 -5.05 0.49 8.49
N MET A 91 -4.39 0.10 9.58
CA MET A 91 -4.63 -1.18 10.24
C MET A 91 -5.66 -1.00 11.35
N THR A 92 -6.64 -1.89 11.40
CA THR A 92 -7.67 -1.93 12.45
C THR A 92 -7.35 -2.91 13.57
N GLY A 93 -6.27 -3.69 13.42
CA GLY A 93 -5.82 -4.67 14.38
C GLY A 93 -4.30 -4.87 14.31
N PRO A 94 -3.73 -5.72 15.20
CA PRO A 94 -2.28 -5.95 15.27
C PRO A 94 -1.72 -6.70 14.06
N THR A 95 -2.57 -7.31 13.26
CA THR A 95 -2.18 -8.04 12.05
C THR A 95 -3.03 -7.59 10.88
N GLY A 96 -2.41 -7.54 9.70
CA GLY A 96 -3.07 -7.24 8.43
C GLY A 96 -2.63 -8.18 7.33
N LEU A 97 -3.41 -8.22 6.25
CA LEU A 97 -3.09 -8.96 5.03
C LEU A 97 -2.95 -7.96 3.88
N ILE A 98 -1.89 -8.12 3.12
CA ILE A 98 -1.67 -7.40 1.87
C ILE A 98 -1.82 -8.41 0.73
N PHE A 99 -2.61 -8.05 -0.27
CA PHE A 99 -2.78 -8.83 -1.49
C PHE A 99 -2.13 -8.09 -2.64
N ALA A 100 -1.31 -8.79 -3.41
CA ALA A 100 -0.71 -8.30 -4.64
C ALA A 100 -1.17 -9.15 -5.81
N MET A 101 -1.64 -8.51 -6.88
CA MET A 101 -1.91 -9.16 -8.15
C MET A 101 -0.72 -8.96 -9.07
N LYS A 102 -0.22 -10.06 -9.61
CA LYS A 102 0.90 -10.06 -10.55
C LYS A 102 0.48 -10.69 -11.87
N SER A 103 0.80 -10.01 -12.96
CA SER A 103 0.70 -10.57 -14.30
C SER A 103 1.97 -11.37 -14.62
N ARG A 104 1.79 -12.58 -15.15
CA ARG A 104 2.90 -13.48 -15.47
C ARG A 104 2.83 -13.92 -16.92
N ILE A 105 3.98 -14.09 -17.50
CA ILE A 105 4.14 -14.56 -18.87
C ILE A 105 3.98 -16.08 -18.89
N ASN A 106 3.24 -16.60 -19.85
CA ASN A 106 3.01 -18.01 -20.15
C ASN A 106 2.18 -18.77 -19.09
N SER A 107 2.58 -18.80 -17.85
CA SER A 107 1.91 -19.58 -16.81
C SER A 107 1.99 -18.90 -15.44
N ALA A 108 1.21 -19.39 -14.47
CA ALA A 108 1.26 -18.90 -13.09
C ALA A 108 2.64 -18.98 -12.41
N GLY A 109 3.53 -19.83 -12.91
CA GLY A 109 4.93 -19.94 -12.46
C GLY A 109 5.93 -19.19 -13.34
N GLY A 110 5.49 -18.51 -14.39
CA GLY A 110 6.34 -17.75 -15.29
C GLY A 110 6.83 -16.41 -14.70
N ASP A 111 7.68 -15.72 -15.46
CA ASP A 111 8.23 -14.42 -15.06
C ASP A 111 7.16 -13.33 -14.98
N GLU A 112 7.38 -12.34 -14.14
CA GLU A 112 6.46 -11.23 -13.95
C GLU A 112 6.57 -10.22 -15.11
N ALA A 113 5.45 -9.96 -15.79
CA ALA A 113 5.43 -9.16 -17.01
C ALA A 113 5.66 -7.65 -16.77
N LEU A 114 5.39 -7.14 -15.55
CA LEU A 114 5.56 -5.72 -15.23
C LEU A 114 6.96 -5.37 -14.72
N PHE A 115 7.60 -6.30 -14.00
CA PHE A 115 8.91 -6.09 -13.40
C PHE A 115 10.06 -6.51 -14.33
N GLY A 116 9.83 -7.51 -15.17
CA GLY A 116 10.81 -8.04 -16.11
C GLY A 116 10.83 -7.32 -17.45
N GLU A 117 10.30 -6.12 -17.55
CA GLU A 117 10.03 -5.42 -18.80
C GLU A 117 9.16 -6.19 -19.80
N ALA A 118 8.53 -5.46 -20.72
CA ALA A 118 7.73 -6.08 -21.76
C ALA A 118 8.64 -6.94 -22.64
N ASP A 119 8.49 -8.24 -22.53
CA ASP A 119 9.10 -9.20 -23.44
C ASP A 119 8.50 -8.97 -24.84
N THR A 120 9.28 -8.35 -25.72
CA THR A 120 8.78 -7.85 -27.01
C THR A 120 8.63 -8.95 -28.06
N ASP A 121 9.24 -10.12 -27.88
CA ASP A 121 9.10 -11.25 -28.80
C ASP A 121 8.03 -12.26 -28.37
N PHE A 122 7.53 -12.14 -27.14
CA PHE A 122 6.59 -13.10 -26.57
C PHE A 122 5.29 -13.26 -27.36
N SER A 123 4.77 -12.18 -27.93
CA SER A 123 3.56 -12.21 -28.77
C SER A 123 3.80 -12.00 -30.26
N GLY A 124 5.06 -12.06 -30.67
CA GLY A 124 5.48 -11.81 -32.06
C GLY A 124 6.55 -12.75 -32.53
N ALA A 125 7.46 -12.25 -33.33
CA ALA A 125 8.61 -12.96 -33.86
C ALA A 125 9.90 -12.22 -33.53
N GLY A 126 11.04 -12.92 -33.67
CA GLY A 126 12.34 -12.35 -33.41
C GLY A 126 12.94 -12.84 -32.12
N THR A 127 13.85 -12.07 -31.55
CA THR A 127 14.50 -12.38 -30.27
C THR A 127 14.63 -11.11 -29.48
N HIS A 128 14.09 -11.09 -28.29
CA HIS A 128 14.30 -10.03 -27.32
C HIS A 128 15.57 -10.37 -26.51
N ALA A 129 16.59 -9.52 -26.57
CA ALA A 129 17.76 -9.62 -25.71
C ALA A 129 17.69 -8.56 -24.63
N GLY A 130 17.74 -8.99 -23.38
CA GLY A 130 17.69 -8.13 -22.22
C GLY A 130 16.34 -8.20 -21.50
N THR A 131 16.20 -9.13 -20.61
CA THR A 131 15.01 -9.29 -19.74
C THR A 131 15.00 -8.34 -18.55
N ASN A 132 16.03 -7.47 -18.39
CA ASN A 132 16.16 -6.68 -17.17
C ASN A 132 16.93 -5.38 -17.47
N PRO A 133 16.50 -4.21 -16.92
CA PRO A 133 17.28 -2.98 -16.92
C PRO A 133 18.71 -3.12 -16.42
N ALA A 134 19.02 -4.14 -15.62
CA ALA A 134 20.39 -4.46 -15.21
C ALA A 134 21.33 -4.80 -16.37
N VAL A 135 20.80 -5.37 -17.46
CA VAL A 135 21.58 -5.65 -18.67
C VAL A 135 21.93 -4.39 -19.45
N LEU A 136 21.14 -3.33 -19.29
CA LEU A 136 21.46 -1.97 -19.77
C LEU A 136 22.79 -1.44 -19.24
N ASN A 137 23.21 -1.93 -18.10
CA ASN A 137 24.33 -1.38 -17.33
C ASN A 137 25.58 -2.27 -17.35
N ASP A 138 25.59 -3.34 -18.12
CA ASP A 138 26.73 -4.27 -18.19
C ASP A 138 27.87 -3.76 -19.10
N GLY A 139 27.73 -2.54 -19.62
CA GLY A 139 28.78 -1.88 -20.42
C GLY A 139 28.87 -2.35 -21.86
N SER A 140 27.96 -3.18 -22.32
CA SER A 140 27.94 -3.66 -23.71
C SER A 140 26.81 -3.00 -24.51
N PRO A 141 27.06 -1.91 -25.25
CA PRO A 141 26.04 -1.17 -25.99
C PRO A 141 25.55 -1.87 -27.26
N GLY A 142 25.54 -3.16 -27.30
CA GLY A 142 25.17 -3.90 -28.52
C GLY A 142 24.12 -4.98 -28.37
N ALA A 143 23.60 -5.19 -27.16
CA ALA A 143 22.78 -6.35 -26.83
C ALA A 143 21.25 -6.11 -26.81
N PHE A 144 20.78 -4.94 -27.25
CA PHE A 144 19.34 -4.72 -27.35
C PHE A 144 18.81 -5.15 -28.69
N THR A 145 18.12 -6.28 -28.70
CA THR A 145 17.24 -6.66 -29.81
C THR A 145 15.81 -6.63 -29.33
N SER A 146 14.95 -6.02 -30.09
CA SER A 146 13.51 -6.03 -29.87
C SER A 146 12.86 -7.06 -30.81
N GLY A 147 11.82 -7.71 -30.30
CA GLY A 147 10.95 -8.53 -31.15
C GLY A 147 10.25 -7.67 -32.21
N THR A 148 9.80 -8.33 -33.26
CA THR A 148 9.04 -7.75 -34.36
C THR A 148 7.66 -8.38 -34.44
N GLY A 149 6.72 -7.72 -35.10
CA GLY A 149 5.42 -8.35 -35.40
C GLY A 149 5.62 -9.56 -36.31
N ASP A 150 4.83 -10.59 -36.10
CA ASP A 150 4.81 -11.77 -36.95
C ASP A 150 4.04 -11.50 -38.23
N THR A 151 4.20 -12.37 -39.24
CA THR A 151 3.51 -12.24 -40.53
C THR A 151 2.01 -12.50 -40.36
N THR A 152 1.18 -11.87 -41.20
CA THR A 152 -0.26 -12.10 -41.19
C THR A 152 -0.63 -13.57 -41.42
N ALA A 153 0.11 -14.25 -42.30
CA ALA A 153 -0.10 -15.66 -42.58
C ALA A 153 0.14 -16.57 -41.37
N ASN A 154 1.18 -16.29 -40.56
CA ASN A 154 1.42 -17.02 -39.31
C ASN A 154 0.35 -16.70 -38.28
N MET A 155 -0.09 -15.46 -38.17
CA MET A 155 -1.13 -15.06 -37.22
C MET A 155 -2.51 -15.65 -37.56
N GLU A 156 -2.82 -15.80 -38.86
CA GLU A 156 -4.05 -16.48 -39.30
C GLU A 156 -4.06 -17.97 -39.02
N ALA A 157 -2.87 -18.60 -38.98
CA ALA A 157 -2.71 -20.02 -38.67
C ALA A 157 -2.63 -20.30 -37.14
N GLN A 158 -2.65 -19.29 -36.29
CA GLN A 158 -2.58 -19.50 -34.86
C GLN A 158 -3.83 -20.17 -34.31
N GLY A 159 -3.61 -21.14 -33.44
CA GLY A 159 -4.66 -21.90 -32.77
C GLY A 159 -5.18 -23.12 -33.53
N ASP A 160 -4.68 -23.39 -34.74
CA ASP A 160 -5.13 -24.53 -35.55
C ASP A 160 -4.37 -25.83 -35.27
N SER A 161 -3.17 -25.76 -34.68
CA SER A 161 -2.36 -26.92 -34.42
C SER A 161 -1.57 -26.82 -33.09
N ALA A 162 -1.00 -27.95 -32.68
CA ALA A 162 -0.21 -28.02 -31.43
C ALA A 162 1.07 -27.17 -31.43
N ASN A 163 1.50 -26.68 -32.59
CA ASN A 163 2.72 -25.88 -32.73
C ASN A 163 2.46 -24.37 -32.89
N ASN A 164 1.20 -23.96 -33.06
CA ASN A 164 0.78 -22.58 -33.27
C ASN A 164 -0.17 -22.07 -32.16
N ALA A 165 0.19 -22.34 -30.91
CA ALA A 165 -0.59 -21.88 -29.78
C ALA A 165 -0.44 -20.37 -29.59
N PHE A 166 -1.53 -19.70 -29.21
CA PHE A 166 -1.47 -18.29 -28.79
C PHE A 166 -0.55 -18.12 -27.60
N ALA A 167 0.19 -17.02 -27.57
CA ALA A 167 0.92 -16.60 -26.39
C ALA A 167 -0.07 -16.34 -25.24
N GLN A 168 0.24 -16.84 -24.06
CA GLN A 168 -0.66 -16.83 -22.90
C GLN A 168 -0.07 -15.98 -21.78
N MET A 169 -0.95 -15.33 -21.05
CA MET A 169 -0.61 -14.66 -19.80
C MET A 169 -1.46 -15.23 -18.67
N ALA A 170 -0.90 -15.24 -17.47
CA ALA A 170 -1.58 -15.67 -16.27
C ALA A 170 -1.53 -14.56 -15.21
N PHE A 171 -2.52 -14.58 -14.31
CA PHE A 171 -2.53 -13.72 -13.13
C PHE A 171 -2.34 -14.57 -11.88
N THR A 172 -1.51 -14.11 -10.97
CA THR A 172 -1.34 -14.70 -9.65
C THR A 172 -1.68 -13.69 -8.58
N ILE A 173 -2.32 -14.17 -7.51
CA ILE A 173 -2.60 -13.35 -6.33
C ILE A 173 -1.70 -13.87 -5.21
N GLU A 174 -0.81 -13.02 -4.75
CA GLU A 174 0.05 -13.29 -3.61
C GLU A 174 -0.51 -12.58 -2.37
N LYS A 175 -0.35 -13.20 -1.21
CA LYS A 175 -0.68 -12.57 0.07
C LYS A 175 0.57 -12.47 0.93
N ALA A 176 0.74 -11.33 1.59
CA ALA A 176 1.73 -11.14 2.63
C ALA A 176 1.02 -10.76 3.94
N THR A 177 1.49 -11.32 5.04
CA THR A 177 1.02 -10.96 6.37
C THR A 177 1.88 -9.84 6.93
N VAL A 178 1.25 -8.82 7.48
CA VAL A 178 1.90 -7.71 8.15
C VAL A 178 1.54 -7.71 9.62
N THR A 179 2.54 -7.62 10.48
CA THR A 179 2.35 -7.51 11.93
C THR A 179 2.77 -6.12 12.38
N ALA A 180 1.93 -5.45 13.14
CA ALA A 180 2.25 -4.15 13.71
C ALA A 180 3.40 -4.28 14.72
N LYS A 181 4.41 -3.41 14.59
CA LYS A 181 5.54 -3.30 15.53
C LYS A 181 5.78 -1.83 15.82
N THR A 182 5.99 -1.52 17.09
CA THR A 182 6.25 -0.16 17.55
C THR A 182 7.62 -0.05 18.21
N ARG A 183 8.16 1.16 18.25
CA ARG A 183 9.36 1.52 19.00
C ARG A 183 9.02 2.70 19.90
N ALA A 184 9.46 2.63 21.15
CA ALA A 184 9.32 3.72 22.10
C ALA A 184 10.69 4.06 22.70
N LEU A 185 10.95 5.35 22.88
CA LEU A 185 12.13 5.87 23.54
C LEU A 185 11.69 6.93 24.55
N LYS A 186 12.15 6.80 25.79
CA LYS A 186 11.92 7.77 26.86
C LYS A 186 13.25 8.44 27.21
N ALA A 187 13.26 9.77 27.32
CA ALA A 187 14.37 10.54 27.83
C ALA A 187 13.90 11.38 29.02
N GLU A 188 14.68 11.41 30.09
CA GLU A 188 14.42 12.17 31.30
C GLU A 188 15.61 13.11 31.55
N TYR A 189 15.31 14.33 32.01
CA TYR A 189 16.30 15.28 32.51
C TYR A 189 16.23 15.31 34.02
N THR A 190 17.38 15.33 34.67
CA THR A 190 17.53 15.59 36.10
C THR A 190 18.05 17.00 36.34
#